data_89d2e99989ca5131fec39f050b77548f
#
_entry.id   89d2e99989ca5131fec39f050b77548f
#
_cell.length_a   1.000
_cell.length_b   1.000
_cell.length_c   1.000
_cell.angle_alpha   90.00
_cell.angle_beta   90.00
_cell.angle_gamma   90.00
#
_symmetry.space_group_name_H-M   'P 1'
#
loop_
_entity.id
_entity.type
_entity.pdbx_description
1 polymer ?
#
loop_
_entity_poly.entity_id
_entity_poly.type
_entity_poly.pdbx_seq_one_letter_code
_entity_poly.pdbx_strand_id
1 'polypeptide(L)'
;METKITIRFFGSLVDLAGRQYVHLDAGINQTIKDCVERLGVPHTEVYFITLQKSFVVFDKIVENGDMYFVYPECNLDIPKEYILTPKYEGVPKFILDIHLGKLARLLRMLGISAEYGIVDDDEIVSKALSENLIILTRDRGILKRNEVTYGYILRSDDPKIQLREVTLRYSLQNWFAPFTRCMECNGELISVSKQGVQEQLPEKVKETFDEFAKCERCGKVYWGGTHYENMSLFIEKFLKSISKKEF
;
A
#
# COMPACT_ATOMS: atom_id res chain seq x y z
N MET A 1 33.74 -13.20 18.58
CA MET A 1 33.21 -12.12 19.45
C MET A 1 31.80 -11.82 18.94
N GLU A 2 30.84 -11.70 19.85
CA GLU A 2 29.50 -11.26 19.48
C GLU A 2 29.51 -9.76 19.14
N THR A 3 28.96 -9.39 18.00
CA THR A 3 28.85 -7.99 17.56
C THR A 3 27.58 -7.40 18.15
N LYS A 4 27.70 -6.51 19.14
CA LYS A 4 26.55 -5.85 19.77
C LYS A 4 26.30 -4.49 19.14
N ILE A 5 25.07 -4.27 18.64
CA ILE A 5 24.66 -3.00 18.03
C ILE A 5 23.40 -2.46 18.69
N THR A 6 23.14 -1.19 18.49
CA THR A 6 21.90 -0.53 18.90
C THR A 6 21.21 0.04 17.68
N ILE A 7 19.92 -0.23 17.51
CA ILE A 7 19.10 0.35 16.44
C ILE A 7 17.98 1.16 17.07
N ARG A 8 17.84 2.42 16.63
CA ARG A 8 16.70 3.28 16.96
C ARG A 8 15.81 3.44 15.74
N PHE A 9 14.53 3.07 15.88
CA PHE A 9 13.52 3.26 14.86
C PHE A 9 12.75 4.56 15.09
N PHE A 10 12.27 5.17 13.99
CA PHE A 10 11.47 6.39 14.01
C PHE A 10 10.12 6.20 13.32
N GLY A 11 9.16 7.06 13.68
CA GLY A 11 7.82 7.12 13.06
C GLY A 11 7.13 5.75 13.03
N SER A 12 6.54 5.42 11.90
CA SER A 12 5.78 4.18 11.67
C SER A 12 6.62 2.89 11.80
N LEU A 13 7.95 2.98 11.75
CA LEU A 13 8.83 1.80 11.90
C LEU A 13 8.87 1.29 13.34
N VAL A 14 8.54 2.13 14.32
CA VAL A 14 8.47 1.74 15.74
C VAL A 14 7.38 0.68 15.93
N ASP A 15 6.24 0.82 15.26
CA ASP A 15 5.13 -0.14 15.33
C ASP A 15 5.52 -1.51 14.74
N LEU A 16 6.30 -1.51 13.66
CA LEU A 16 6.79 -2.73 13.02
C LEU A 16 7.85 -3.45 13.86
N ALA A 17 8.77 -2.70 14.46
CA ALA A 17 9.83 -3.23 15.32
C ALA A 17 9.32 -3.58 16.74
N GLY A 18 8.11 -3.12 17.12
CA GLY A 18 7.52 -3.29 18.45
C GLY A 18 8.16 -2.42 19.54
N ARG A 19 9.24 -1.69 19.26
CA ARG A 19 9.94 -0.80 20.20
C ARG A 19 10.80 0.23 19.46
N GLN A 20 11.07 1.36 20.12
CA GLN A 20 11.89 2.44 19.56
C GLN A 20 13.40 2.13 19.57
N TYR A 21 13.90 1.49 20.62
CA TYR A 21 15.29 1.10 20.77
C TYR A 21 15.41 -0.42 20.87
N VAL A 22 16.34 -0.97 20.10
CA VAL A 22 16.66 -2.39 20.10
C VAL A 22 18.15 -2.59 20.27
N HIS A 23 18.57 -3.35 21.29
CA HIS A 23 19.92 -3.88 21.40
C HIS A 23 19.93 -5.27 20.77
N LEU A 24 20.85 -5.49 19.87
CA LEU A 24 20.88 -6.68 19.03
C LEU A 24 22.26 -7.31 19.01
N ASP A 25 22.32 -8.61 19.21
CA ASP A 25 23.51 -9.41 18.93
C ASP A 25 23.47 -9.78 17.42
N ALA A 26 24.36 -9.16 16.66
CA ALA A 26 24.51 -9.40 15.23
C ALA A 26 25.50 -10.55 14.98
N GLY A 27 25.24 -11.34 13.95
CA GLY A 27 26.15 -12.37 13.47
C GLY A 27 27.36 -11.77 12.75
N ILE A 28 28.33 -12.64 12.45
CA ILE A 28 29.51 -12.25 11.67
C ILE A 28 29.07 -11.84 10.26
N ASN A 29 29.60 -10.72 9.77
CA ASN A 29 29.33 -10.17 8.44
C ASN A 29 27.84 -9.88 8.12
N GLN A 30 27.00 -9.68 9.14
CA GLN A 30 25.62 -9.23 8.89
C GLN A 30 25.61 -7.76 8.43
N THR A 31 24.70 -7.46 7.49
CA THR A 31 24.44 -6.09 7.04
C THR A 31 23.42 -5.42 7.95
N ILE A 32 23.37 -4.08 7.90
CA ILE A 32 22.30 -3.35 8.61
C ILE A 32 20.91 -3.70 8.05
N LYS A 33 20.78 -4.04 6.74
CA LYS A 33 19.56 -4.57 6.16
C LYS A 33 19.08 -5.83 6.87
N ASP A 34 19.96 -6.84 7.01
CA ASP A 34 19.63 -8.11 7.66
C ASP A 34 19.13 -7.89 9.10
N CYS A 35 19.80 -6.98 9.82
CA CYS A 35 19.45 -6.64 11.20
C CYS A 35 18.07 -5.98 11.30
N VAL A 36 17.76 -5.03 10.42
CA VAL A 36 16.46 -4.33 10.37
C VAL A 36 15.33 -5.29 9.99
N GLU A 37 15.53 -6.12 8.97
CA GLU A 37 14.53 -7.11 8.52
C GLU A 37 14.30 -8.24 9.55
N ARG A 38 15.34 -8.65 10.28
CA ARG A 38 15.20 -9.59 11.40
C ARG A 38 14.32 -9.04 12.51
N LEU A 39 14.33 -7.72 12.71
CA LEU A 39 13.45 -7.03 13.68
C LEU A 39 12.04 -6.78 13.15
N GLY A 40 11.72 -7.28 11.96
CA GLY A 40 10.38 -7.23 11.38
C GLY A 40 10.06 -6.00 10.56
N VAL A 41 11.05 -5.15 10.28
CA VAL A 41 10.90 -3.97 9.43
C VAL A 41 11.38 -4.29 8.01
N PRO A 42 10.50 -4.41 7.00
CA PRO A 42 10.91 -4.65 5.63
C PRO A 42 11.70 -3.45 5.08
N HIS A 43 12.69 -3.73 4.24
CA HIS A 43 13.49 -2.68 3.61
C HIS A 43 12.64 -1.69 2.79
N THR A 44 11.51 -2.14 2.23
CA THR A 44 10.57 -1.30 1.46
C THR A 44 9.92 -0.16 2.27
N GLU A 45 9.99 -0.20 3.59
CA GLU A 45 9.49 0.87 4.47
C GLU A 45 10.60 1.77 5.02
N VAL A 46 11.88 1.45 4.75
CA VAL A 46 13.04 2.21 5.23
C VAL A 46 13.46 3.23 4.19
N TYR A 47 13.36 4.52 4.51
CA TYR A 47 13.71 5.59 3.59
C TYR A 47 15.20 5.89 3.59
N PHE A 48 15.82 6.04 4.77
CA PHE A 48 17.25 6.17 4.94
C PHE A 48 17.71 5.68 6.32
N ILE A 49 19.02 5.43 6.44
CA ILE A 49 19.67 5.01 7.70
C ILE A 49 20.87 5.91 7.94
N THR A 50 21.10 6.25 9.22
CA THR A 50 22.37 6.85 9.63
C THR A 50 23.07 6.00 10.68
N LEU A 51 24.38 5.94 10.60
CA LEU A 51 25.28 5.48 11.66
C LEU A 51 25.79 6.73 12.36
N GLN A 52 25.36 6.96 13.59
CA GLN A 52 25.57 8.23 14.28
C GLN A 52 25.09 9.44 13.46
N LYS A 53 25.99 10.19 12.80
CA LYS A 53 25.69 11.36 11.97
C LYS A 53 25.91 11.15 10.47
N SER A 54 26.42 9.98 10.07
CA SER A 54 26.77 9.67 8.68
C SER A 54 25.69 8.79 8.04
N PHE A 55 25.26 9.11 6.83
CA PHE A 55 24.37 8.23 6.06
C PHE A 55 25.07 6.93 5.71
N VAL A 56 24.31 5.84 5.71
CA VAL A 56 24.79 4.51 5.30
C VAL A 56 23.76 3.83 4.41
N VAL A 57 24.23 2.90 3.59
CA VAL A 57 23.40 2.07 2.70
C VAL A 57 23.16 0.69 3.31
N PHE A 58 22.24 -0.07 2.72
CA PHE A 58 21.79 -1.36 3.25
C PHE A 58 22.89 -2.42 3.39
N ASP A 59 23.93 -2.38 2.56
CA ASP A 59 25.04 -3.35 2.55
C ASP A 59 26.15 -3.05 3.59
N LYS A 60 26.01 -1.97 4.38
CA LYS A 60 26.94 -1.68 5.48
C LYS A 60 26.98 -2.86 6.45
N ILE A 61 28.16 -3.50 6.55
CA ILE A 61 28.44 -4.52 7.57
C ILE A 61 28.46 -3.83 8.94
N VAL A 62 27.73 -4.41 9.89
CA VAL A 62 27.63 -3.86 11.25
C VAL A 62 28.84 -4.24 12.08
N GLU A 63 29.28 -3.31 12.94
CA GLU A 63 30.45 -3.44 13.81
C GLU A 63 30.05 -3.32 15.29
N ASN A 64 30.87 -3.87 16.18
CA ASN A 64 30.57 -3.86 17.59
C ASN A 64 30.56 -2.42 18.16
N GLY A 65 29.46 -2.06 18.84
CA GLY A 65 29.23 -0.72 19.38
C GLY A 65 28.52 0.24 18.45
N ASP A 66 28.18 -0.17 17.22
CA ASP A 66 27.45 0.66 16.27
C ASP A 66 26.08 1.08 16.80
N MET A 67 25.71 2.35 16.53
CA MET A 67 24.37 2.89 16.81
C MET A 67 23.75 3.43 15.54
N TYR A 68 22.73 2.72 15.05
CA TYR A 68 22.00 3.06 13.84
C TYR A 68 20.68 3.78 14.15
N PHE A 69 20.32 4.70 13.26
CA PHE A 69 19.05 5.43 13.28
C PHE A 69 18.33 5.16 11.98
N VAL A 70 17.14 4.52 12.03
CA VAL A 70 16.38 4.03 10.88
C VAL A 70 15.11 4.83 10.73
N TYR A 71 14.92 5.43 9.57
CA TYR A 71 13.85 6.39 9.31
C TYR A 71 12.89 5.91 8.21
N PRO A 72 11.56 6.09 8.40
CA PRO A 72 10.58 5.94 7.35
C PRO A 72 10.63 7.14 6.40
N GLU A 73 9.85 7.10 5.33
CA GLU A 73 9.69 8.25 4.44
C GLU A 73 9.30 9.51 5.21
N CYS A 74 10.01 10.59 4.95
CA CYS A 74 9.81 11.89 5.58
C CYS A 74 10.14 13.03 4.62
N ASN A 75 9.90 14.28 5.06
CA ASN A 75 10.14 15.48 4.26
C ASN A 75 11.52 16.12 4.53
N LEU A 76 12.51 15.30 4.83
CA LEU A 76 13.90 15.74 4.94
C LEU A 76 14.57 15.70 3.56
N ASP A 77 15.49 16.63 3.33
CA ASP A 77 16.35 16.62 2.15
C ASP A 77 17.50 15.64 2.38
N ILE A 78 17.44 14.51 1.70
CA ILE A 78 18.40 13.42 1.81
C ILE A 78 19.16 13.30 0.48
N PRO A 79 20.50 13.20 0.48
CA PRO A 79 21.25 12.95 -0.75
C PRO A 79 20.75 11.68 -1.45
N LYS A 80 20.56 11.78 -2.77
CA LYS A 80 19.88 10.73 -3.55
C LYS A 80 20.51 9.35 -3.41
N GLU A 81 21.82 9.29 -3.28
CA GLU A 81 22.61 8.06 -3.09
C GLU A 81 22.32 7.33 -1.77
N TYR A 82 21.69 8.00 -0.80
CA TYR A 82 21.32 7.44 0.51
C TYR A 82 19.81 7.23 0.66
N ILE A 83 19.03 7.50 -0.37
CA ILE A 83 17.61 7.12 -0.40
C ILE A 83 17.54 5.62 -0.70
N LEU A 84 17.21 4.83 0.33
CA LEU A 84 17.21 3.37 0.26
C LEU A 84 15.95 2.82 -0.41
N THR A 85 14.80 3.45 -0.15
CA THR A 85 13.54 3.15 -0.83
C THR A 85 13.00 4.45 -1.43
N PRO A 86 13.01 4.58 -2.77
CA PRO A 86 12.54 5.81 -3.42
C PRO A 86 11.04 6.01 -3.21
N LYS A 87 10.60 7.27 -3.24
CA LYS A 87 9.17 7.58 -3.24
C LYS A 87 8.53 7.08 -4.52
N TYR A 88 7.31 6.55 -4.38
CA TYR A 88 6.55 6.15 -5.56
C TYR A 88 6.14 7.39 -6.37
N GLU A 89 6.43 7.36 -7.66
CA GLU A 89 6.14 8.48 -8.56
C GLU A 89 4.85 8.24 -9.37
N GLY A 90 4.08 9.30 -9.58
CA GLY A 90 2.83 9.27 -10.34
C GLY A 90 1.63 8.75 -9.54
N VAL A 91 0.61 8.26 -10.27
CA VAL A 91 -0.63 7.73 -9.68
C VAL A 91 -0.36 6.38 -9.02
N PRO A 92 -0.56 6.24 -7.69
CA PRO A 92 -0.31 4.96 -7.02
C PRO A 92 -1.22 3.84 -7.56
N LYS A 93 -0.60 2.71 -7.90
CA LYS A 93 -1.26 1.49 -8.33
C LYS A 93 -0.83 0.35 -7.41
N PHE A 94 -1.77 -0.48 -7.02
CA PHE A 94 -1.53 -1.50 -6.00
C PHE A 94 -1.78 -2.91 -6.52
N ILE A 95 -1.05 -3.87 -5.93
CA ILE A 95 -1.37 -5.29 -5.95
C ILE A 95 -1.50 -5.77 -4.50
N LEU A 96 -2.56 -6.50 -4.20
CA LEU A 96 -2.91 -6.91 -2.86
C LEU A 96 -2.86 -8.43 -2.71
N ASP A 97 -2.34 -8.89 -1.58
CA ASP A 97 -2.41 -10.30 -1.24
C ASP A 97 -3.87 -10.78 -1.07
N ILE A 98 -4.07 -12.12 -1.11
CA ILE A 98 -5.39 -12.76 -1.14
C ILE A 98 -6.27 -12.42 0.07
N HIS A 99 -5.71 -11.99 1.20
CA HIS A 99 -6.47 -11.68 2.41
C HIS A 99 -7.05 -10.25 2.41
N LEU A 100 -6.68 -9.42 1.45
CA LEU A 100 -7.02 -7.99 1.39
C LEU A 100 -8.16 -7.64 0.41
N GLY A 101 -9.01 -8.61 0.05
CA GLY A 101 -10.09 -8.41 -0.94
C GLY A 101 -11.07 -7.29 -0.60
N LYS A 102 -11.37 -7.07 0.68
CA LYS A 102 -12.23 -5.96 1.11
C LYS A 102 -11.55 -4.60 0.89
N LEU A 103 -10.26 -4.49 1.16
CA LEU A 103 -9.46 -3.28 0.88
C LEU A 103 -9.39 -3.03 -0.62
N ALA A 104 -9.15 -4.06 -1.44
CA ALA A 104 -9.13 -3.93 -2.90
C ALA A 104 -10.43 -3.31 -3.44
N ARG A 105 -11.59 -3.78 -2.95
CA ARG A 105 -12.88 -3.22 -3.32
C ARG A 105 -13.05 -1.77 -2.90
N LEU A 106 -12.60 -1.40 -1.70
CA LEU A 106 -12.67 -0.01 -1.21
C LEU A 106 -11.78 0.93 -2.04
N LEU A 107 -10.56 0.49 -2.40
CA LEU A 107 -9.66 1.25 -3.27
C LEU A 107 -10.28 1.47 -4.65
N ARG A 108 -10.80 0.40 -5.27
CA ARG A 108 -11.48 0.45 -6.57
C ARG A 108 -12.72 1.35 -6.55
N MET A 109 -13.49 1.34 -5.46
CA MET A 109 -14.64 2.22 -5.27
C MET A 109 -14.25 3.70 -5.30
N LEU A 110 -13.05 4.03 -4.80
CA LEU A 110 -12.46 5.37 -4.84
C LEU A 110 -11.74 5.68 -6.17
N GLY A 111 -11.76 4.77 -7.15
CA GLY A 111 -11.12 4.94 -8.45
C GLY A 111 -9.63 4.56 -8.47
N ILE A 112 -9.08 4.07 -7.36
CA ILE A 112 -7.68 3.67 -7.27
C ILE A 112 -7.49 2.26 -7.84
N SER A 113 -6.46 2.11 -8.69
CA SER A 113 -6.11 0.80 -9.27
C SER A 113 -5.59 -0.15 -8.20
N ALA A 114 -6.23 -1.31 -8.07
CA ALA A 114 -5.93 -2.31 -7.08
C ALA A 114 -6.11 -3.73 -7.66
N GLU A 115 -5.02 -4.35 -8.11
CA GLU A 115 -5.02 -5.74 -8.57
C GLU A 115 -5.17 -6.67 -7.37
N TYR A 116 -5.91 -7.77 -7.55
CA TYR A 116 -6.25 -8.70 -6.48
C TYR A 116 -6.67 -10.05 -7.05
N GLY A 117 -6.45 -11.11 -6.28
CA GLY A 117 -6.89 -12.47 -6.62
C GLY A 117 -5.76 -13.40 -7.04
N ILE A 118 -4.51 -12.94 -7.00
CA ILE A 118 -3.32 -13.78 -7.15
C ILE A 118 -2.99 -14.38 -5.80
N VAL A 119 -2.73 -15.69 -5.76
CA VAL A 119 -2.48 -16.45 -4.53
C VAL A 119 -0.98 -16.68 -4.32
N ASP A 120 -0.24 -16.83 -5.40
CA ASP A 120 1.19 -17.14 -5.39
C ASP A 120 2.03 -15.87 -5.20
N ASP A 121 2.93 -15.89 -4.22
CA ASP A 121 3.78 -14.74 -3.89
C ASP A 121 4.77 -14.41 -5.02
N ASP A 122 5.29 -15.41 -5.75
CA ASP A 122 6.21 -15.17 -6.86
C ASP A 122 5.49 -14.47 -8.01
N GLU A 123 4.24 -14.83 -8.26
CA GLU A 123 3.39 -14.18 -9.26
C GLU A 123 3.04 -12.74 -8.84
N ILE A 124 2.73 -12.49 -7.55
CA ILE A 124 2.50 -11.15 -7.02
C ILE A 124 3.74 -10.27 -7.24
N VAL A 125 4.93 -10.75 -6.87
CA VAL A 125 6.18 -10.00 -7.02
C VAL A 125 6.50 -9.76 -8.49
N SER A 126 6.41 -10.79 -9.34
CA SER A 126 6.64 -10.67 -10.79
C SER A 126 5.74 -9.61 -11.43
N LYS A 127 4.44 -9.63 -11.09
CA LYS A 127 3.48 -8.64 -11.58
C LYS A 127 3.76 -7.24 -11.03
N ALA A 128 4.10 -7.14 -9.74
CA ALA A 128 4.45 -5.85 -9.13
C ALA A 128 5.64 -5.20 -9.83
N LEU A 129 6.67 -5.97 -10.17
CA LEU A 129 7.85 -5.48 -10.89
C LEU A 129 7.53 -5.07 -12.33
N SER A 130 6.80 -5.92 -13.07
CA SER A 130 6.51 -5.69 -14.49
C SER A 130 5.58 -4.51 -14.74
N GLU A 131 4.64 -4.25 -13.82
CA GLU A 131 3.63 -3.20 -13.94
C GLU A 131 3.89 -1.99 -13.00
N ASN A 132 5.02 -1.99 -12.29
CA ASN A 132 5.40 -0.97 -11.30
C ASN A 132 4.28 -0.75 -10.28
N LEU A 133 3.86 -1.84 -9.57
CA LEU A 133 2.81 -1.79 -8.57
C LEU A 133 3.40 -1.80 -7.16
N ILE A 134 2.66 -1.18 -6.23
CA ILE A 134 2.95 -1.22 -4.80
C ILE A 134 2.30 -2.47 -4.21
N ILE A 135 3.08 -3.34 -3.55
CA ILE A 135 2.55 -4.51 -2.87
C ILE A 135 1.96 -4.09 -1.52
N LEU A 136 0.66 -4.34 -1.33
CA LEU A 136 -0.01 -4.21 -0.03
C LEU A 136 -0.22 -5.61 0.56
N THR A 137 0.32 -5.83 1.75
CA THR A 137 0.23 -7.14 2.40
C THR A 137 0.26 -7.00 3.92
N ARG A 138 -0.07 -8.08 4.61
CA ARG A 138 0.17 -8.27 6.04
C ARG A 138 1.28 -9.29 6.30
N ASP A 139 1.79 -9.92 5.25
CA ASP A 139 2.93 -10.81 5.31
C ASP A 139 4.24 -10.04 5.10
N ARG A 140 5.13 -10.13 6.09
CA ARG A 140 6.46 -9.50 6.04
C ARG A 140 7.41 -10.24 5.09
N GLY A 141 7.16 -11.50 4.79
CA GLY A 141 8.03 -12.36 3.98
C GLY A 141 8.15 -11.84 2.55
N ILE A 142 7.03 -11.53 1.91
CA ILE A 142 7.00 -11.06 0.53
C ILE A 142 7.77 -9.73 0.35
N LEU A 143 7.71 -8.82 1.34
CA LEU A 143 8.38 -7.51 1.28
C LEU A 143 9.86 -7.55 1.64
N LYS A 144 10.40 -8.69 2.12
CA LYS A 144 11.82 -8.89 2.38
C LYS A 144 12.58 -9.42 1.16
N ARG A 145 11.89 -9.75 0.08
CA ARG A 145 12.52 -10.15 -1.17
C ARG A 145 13.29 -8.99 -1.77
N ASN A 146 14.56 -9.21 -2.12
CA ASN A 146 15.49 -8.16 -2.54
C ASN A 146 15.02 -7.38 -3.77
N GLU A 147 14.27 -8.01 -4.65
CA GLU A 147 13.73 -7.44 -5.89
C GLU A 147 12.54 -6.49 -5.64
N VAL A 148 11.87 -6.57 -4.50
CA VAL A 148 10.70 -5.74 -4.19
C VAL A 148 11.15 -4.32 -3.83
N THR A 149 10.77 -3.35 -4.64
CA THR A 149 11.08 -1.93 -4.40
C THR A 149 9.97 -1.23 -3.63
N TYR A 150 8.71 -1.47 -4.01
CA TYR A 150 7.56 -0.77 -3.43
C TYR A 150 6.66 -1.76 -2.70
N GLY A 151 6.51 -1.56 -1.41
CA GLY A 151 5.64 -2.38 -0.59
C GLY A 151 5.29 -1.72 0.73
N TYR A 152 4.16 -2.12 1.31
CA TYR A 152 3.68 -1.58 2.57
C TYR A 152 2.99 -2.66 3.40
N ILE A 153 3.39 -2.76 4.67
CA ILE A 153 2.74 -3.65 5.66
C ILE A 153 1.54 -2.95 6.27
N LEU A 154 0.37 -3.54 6.11
CA LEU A 154 -0.85 -3.09 6.77
C LEU A 154 -0.86 -3.52 8.25
N ARG A 155 -1.11 -2.56 9.15
CA ARG A 155 -1.06 -2.77 10.61
C ARG A 155 -2.39 -3.28 11.17
N SER A 156 -3.51 -2.91 10.54
CA SER A 156 -4.85 -3.25 11.01
C SER A 156 -5.47 -4.43 10.25
N ASP A 157 -6.42 -5.11 10.92
CA ASP A 157 -7.31 -6.11 10.30
C ASP A 157 -8.58 -5.47 9.72
N ASP A 158 -8.94 -4.27 10.14
CA ASP A 158 -10.12 -3.56 9.67
C ASP A 158 -9.88 -2.90 8.31
N PRO A 159 -10.64 -3.27 7.26
CA PRO A 159 -10.44 -2.73 5.91
C PRO A 159 -10.61 -1.20 5.81
N LYS A 160 -11.38 -0.57 6.71
CA LYS A 160 -11.55 0.89 6.70
C LYS A 160 -10.34 1.58 7.32
N ILE A 161 -9.75 0.98 8.36
CA ILE A 161 -8.49 1.45 8.94
C ILE A 161 -7.36 1.25 7.93
N GLN A 162 -7.28 0.08 7.28
CA GLN A 162 -6.33 -0.20 6.20
C GLN A 162 -6.45 0.83 5.06
N LEU A 163 -7.67 1.17 4.63
CA LEU A 163 -7.90 2.20 3.63
C LEU A 163 -7.34 3.55 4.08
N ARG A 164 -7.54 3.92 5.34
CA ARG A 164 -7.01 5.16 5.92
C ARG A 164 -5.48 5.14 5.96
N GLU A 165 -4.87 4.04 6.40
CA GLU A 165 -3.41 3.86 6.39
C GLU A 165 -2.82 4.10 5.00
N VAL A 166 -3.33 3.40 3.99
CA VAL A 166 -2.85 3.50 2.59
C VAL A 166 -3.11 4.90 2.03
N THR A 167 -4.29 5.48 2.32
CA THR A 167 -4.63 6.83 1.87
C THR A 167 -3.64 7.87 2.40
N LEU A 168 -3.32 7.83 3.68
CA LEU A 168 -2.39 8.77 4.30
C LEU A 168 -0.95 8.51 3.82
N ARG A 169 -0.54 7.25 3.70
CA ARG A 169 0.81 6.87 3.27
C ARG A 169 1.14 7.36 1.86
N TYR A 170 0.19 7.26 0.94
CA TYR A 170 0.39 7.58 -0.48
C TYR A 170 -0.35 8.84 -0.94
N SER A 171 -0.93 9.61 -0.02
CA SER A 171 -1.71 10.82 -0.31
C SER A 171 -2.79 10.59 -1.37
N LEU A 172 -3.52 9.44 -1.27
CA LEU A 172 -4.46 8.98 -2.30
C LEU A 172 -5.62 9.92 -2.54
N GLN A 173 -5.96 10.80 -1.58
CA GLN A 173 -7.01 11.80 -1.75
C GLN A 173 -6.79 12.73 -2.96
N ASN A 174 -5.56 12.86 -3.41
CA ASN A 174 -5.20 13.65 -4.59
C ASN A 174 -5.55 12.93 -5.92
N TRP A 175 -5.88 11.64 -5.84
CA TRP A 175 -6.09 10.75 -6.99
C TRP A 175 -7.47 10.10 -7.00
N PHE A 176 -8.34 10.46 -6.05
CA PHE A 176 -9.68 9.88 -5.99
C PHE A 176 -10.53 10.27 -7.19
N ALA A 177 -11.05 9.27 -7.86
CA ALA A 177 -12.03 9.34 -8.93
C ALA A 177 -13.12 8.28 -8.68
N PRO A 178 -14.03 8.50 -7.70
CA PRO A 178 -15.01 7.50 -7.30
C PRO A 178 -15.83 6.96 -8.47
N PHE A 179 -16.11 5.65 -8.41
CA PHE A 179 -16.95 4.95 -9.39
C PHE A 179 -16.41 4.94 -10.82
N THR A 180 -15.12 5.13 -11.03
CA THR A 180 -14.46 4.99 -12.34
C THR A 180 -13.89 3.59 -12.58
N ARG A 181 -13.83 2.75 -11.53
CA ARG A 181 -13.30 1.38 -11.61
C ARG A 181 -14.30 0.31 -11.19
N CYS A 182 -14.23 -0.80 -11.88
CA CYS A 182 -15.01 -1.99 -11.54
C CYS A 182 -14.52 -2.58 -10.21
N MET A 183 -15.41 -2.69 -9.23
CA MET A 183 -15.10 -3.25 -7.92
C MET A 183 -14.77 -4.75 -7.97
N GLU A 184 -15.17 -5.47 -9.03
CA GLU A 184 -14.90 -6.91 -9.17
C GLU A 184 -13.53 -7.18 -9.81
N CYS A 185 -13.25 -6.56 -10.97
CA CYS A 185 -12.09 -6.92 -11.78
C CYS A 185 -11.06 -5.81 -11.98
N ASN A 186 -11.21 -4.62 -11.34
CA ASN A 186 -10.33 -3.47 -11.49
C ASN A 186 -10.34 -2.79 -12.89
N GLY A 187 -11.17 -3.25 -13.85
CA GLY A 187 -11.31 -2.64 -15.17
C GLY A 187 -11.95 -1.25 -15.10
N GLU A 188 -11.81 -0.45 -16.13
CA GLU A 188 -12.43 0.86 -16.23
C GLU A 188 -13.93 0.76 -16.45
N LEU A 189 -14.67 1.73 -15.90
CA LEU A 189 -16.11 1.87 -16.10
C LEU A 189 -16.37 2.97 -17.11
N ILE A 190 -17.13 2.64 -18.15
CA ILE A 190 -17.58 3.61 -19.17
C ILE A 190 -19.08 3.83 -19.05
N SER A 191 -19.53 5.04 -19.32
CA SER A 191 -20.96 5.34 -19.44
C SER A 191 -21.53 4.66 -20.68
N VAL A 192 -22.69 4.04 -20.52
CA VAL A 192 -23.37 3.32 -21.61
C VAL A 192 -24.87 3.66 -21.66
N SER A 193 -25.44 3.66 -22.84
CA SER A 193 -26.87 3.85 -22.97
C SER A 193 -27.67 2.67 -22.42
N LYS A 194 -28.87 2.92 -21.94
CA LYS A 194 -29.81 1.91 -21.44
C LYS A 194 -30.04 0.80 -22.47
N GLN A 195 -30.19 1.15 -23.73
CA GLN A 195 -30.39 0.20 -24.83
C GLN A 195 -29.20 -0.78 -24.98
N GLY A 196 -27.97 -0.30 -24.77
CA GLY A 196 -26.77 -1.13 -24.89
C GLY A 196 -26.60 -2.16 -23.78
N VAL A 197 -27.36 -2.06 -22.68
CA VAL A 197 -27.28 -2.97 -21.54
C VAL A 197 -28.65 -3.59 -21.14
N GLN A 198 -29.70 -3.25 -21.84
CA GLN A 198 -31.09 -3.59 -21.51
C GLN A 198 -31.30 -5.08 -21.20
N GLU A 199 -30.67 -5.98 -21.95
CA GLU A 199 -30.80 -7.43 -21.76
C GLU A 199 -30.17 -7.95 -20.47
N GLN A 200 -29.25 -7.19 -19.90
CA GLN A 200 -28.52 -7.54 -18.65
C GLN A 200 -29.20 -6.97 -17.41
N LEU A 201 -30.22 -6.12 -17.56
CA LEU A 201 -30.88 -5.42 -16.47
C LEU A 201 -32.10 -6.17 -15.94
N PRO A 202 -32.30 -6.25 -14.62
CA PRO A 202 -33.57 -6.65 -14.03
C PRO A 202 -34.71 -5.70 -14.46
N GLU A 203 -35.94 -6.20 -14.66
CA GLU A 203 -37.07 -5.38 -15.11
C GLU A 203 -37.28 -4.11 -14.27
N LYS A 204 -37.28 -4.25 -12.95
CA LYS A 204 -37.43 -3.11 -12.03
C LYS A 204 -36.37 -2.05 -12.23
N VAL A 205 -35.14 -2.43 -12.58
CA VAL A 205 -34.01 -1.51 -12.82
C VAL A 205 -34.19 -0.78 -14.14
N LYS A 206 -34.71 -1.48 -15.17
CA LYS A 206 -35.05 -0.86 -16.47
C LYS A 206 -36.09 0.25 -16.31
N GLU A 207 -37.08 0.05 -15.43
CA GLU A 207 -38.14 1.04 -15.22
C GLU A 207 -37.66 2.26 -14.38
N THR A 208 -36.67 2.04 -13.52
CA THR A 208 -36.32 3.02 -12.49
C THR A 208 -35.14 3.90 -12.85
N PHE A 209 -34.16 3.39 -13.64
CA PHE A 209 -32.88 4.06 -13.88
C PHE A 209 -32.64 4.28 -15.38
N ASP A 210 -31.94 5.39 -15.68
CA ASP A 210 -31.60 5.77 -17.06
C ASP A 210 -30.08 5.92 -17.27
N GLU A 211 -29.29 6.02 -16.17
CA GLU A 211 -27.83 6.15 -16.21
C GLU A 211 -27.17 4.83 -15.82
N PHE A 212 -26.30 4.34 -16.70
CA PHE A 212 -25.59 3.07 -16.52
C PHE A 212 -24.11 3.23 -16.82
N ALA A 213 -23.29 2.48 -16.08
CA ALA A 213 -21.90 2.28 -16.41
C ALA A 213 -21.62 0.79 -16.61
N LYS A 214 -20.73 0.45 -17.55
CA LYS A 214 -20.33 -0.92 -17.85
C LYS A 214 -18.82 -1.05 -17.74
N CYS A 215 -18.37 -2.15 -17.17
CA CYS A 215 -16.96 -2.47 -17.14
C CYS A 215 -16.49 -2.96 -18.50
N GLU A 216 -15.47 -2.33 -19.06
CA GLU A 216 -14.88 -2.73 -20.34
C GLU A 216 -14.23 -4.12 -20.28
N ARG A 217 -13.72 -4.54 -19.09
CA ARG A 217 -12.99 -5.81 -18.92
C ARG A 217 -13.92 -7.00 -18.68
N CYS A 218 -14.88 -6.91 -17.74
CA CYS A 218 -15.74 -8.04 -17.36
C CYS A 218 -17.20 -7.89 -17.77
N GLY A 219 -17.60 -6.78 -18.37
CA GLY A 219 -18.96 -6.55 -18.83
C GLY A 219 -19.97 -6.24 -17.72
N LYS A 220 -19.59 -6.23 -16.44
CA LYS A 220 -20.52 -5.95 -15.33
C LYS A 220 -21.13 -4.56 -15.45
N VAL A 221 -22.44 -4.47 -15.28
CA VAL A 221 -23.21 -3.23 -15.36
C VAL A 221 -23.46 -2.67 -13.96
N TYR A 222 -23.39 -1.35 -13.82
CA TYR A 222 -23.62 -0.57 -12.61
C TYR A 222 -24.65 0.51 -12.85
N TRP A 223 -25.42 0.86 -11.80
CA TRP A 223 -26.45 1.90 -11.82
C TRP A 223 -26.60 2.56 -10.44
N GLY A 224 -27.30 3.69 -10.38
CA GLY A 224 -27.46 4.56 -9.20
C GLY A 224 -28.47 4.06 -8.16
N GLY A 225 -28.49 2.75 -7.83
CA GLY A 225 -29.40 2.19 -6.83
C GLY A 225 -28.92 2.35 -5.39
N THR A 226 -29.63 1.74 -4.43
CA THR A 226 -29.36 1.83 -2.97
C THR A 226 -27.91 1.48 -2.59
N HIS A 227 -27.27 0.56 -3.31
CA HIS A 227 -25.86 0.25 -3.10
C HIS A 227 -24.95 1.43 -3.43
N TYR A 228 -25.22 2.11 -4.54
CA TYR A 228 -24.48 3.32 -4.94
C TYR A 228 -24.65 4.44 -3.91
N GLU A 229 -25.87 4.68 -3.42
CA GLU A 229 -26.15 5.69 -2.38
C GLU A 229 -25.37 5.39 -1.09
N ASN A 230 -25.38 4.15 -0.63
CA ASN A 230 -24.62 3.73 0.56
C ASN A 230 -23.13 3.89 0.38
N MET A 231 -22.59 3.59 -0.81
CA MET A 231 -21.18 3.80 -1.12
C MET A 231 -20.83 5.29 -1.19
N SER A 232 -21.68 6.13 -1.76
CA SER A 232 -21.51 7.58 -1.80
C SER A 232 -21.47 8.19 -0.39
N LEU A 233 -22.39 7.78 0.49
CA LEU A 233 -22.39 8.19 1.89
C LEU A 233 -21.13 7.72 2.64
N PHE A 234 -20.64 6.52 2.35
CA PHE A 234 -19.37 6.06 2.92
C PHE A 234 -18.21 6.93 2.46
N ILE A 235 -18.12 7.22 1.16
CA ILE A 235 -17.06 8.07 0.58
C ILE A 235 -17.07 9.45 1.23
N GLU A 236 -18.23 10.10 1.35
CA GLU A 236 -18.34 11.41 2.00
C GLU A 236 -17.83 11.39 3.45
N LYS A 237 -18.26 10.38 4.23
CA LYS A 237 -17.81 10.21 5.62
C LYS A 237 -16.31 9.95 5.69
N PHE A 238 -15.78 9.14 4.80
CA PHE A 238 -14.35 8.84 4.73
C PHE A 238 -13.54 10.09 4.40
N LEU A 239 -13.91 10.86 3.37
CA LEU A 239 -13.25 12.11 3.00
C LEU A 239 -13.26 13.13 4.15
N LYS A 240 -14.39 13.27 4.87
CA LYS A 240 -14.46 14.12 6.07
C LYS A 240 -13.51 13.64 7.18
N SER A 241 -13.32 12.33 7.32
CA SER A 241 -12.44 11.75 8.36
C SER A 241 -10.95 11.98 8.09
N ILE A 242 -10.53 11.97 6.82
CA ILE A 242 -9.12 12.20 6.44
C ILE A 242 -8.77 13.68 6.37
N SER A 243 -9.76 14.57 6.13
CA SER A 243 -9.56 16.02 6.10
C SER A 243 -9.41 16.64 7.51
N LYS A 244 -9.91 15.98 8.53
CA LYS A 244 -9.65 16.36 9.92
C LYS A 244 -8.24 15.90 10.27
N LYS A 245 -7.25 16.79 10.13
CA LYS A 245 -5.93 16.59 10.76
C LYS A 245 -6.18 16.46 12.27
N GLU A 246 -6.03 15.26 12.81
CA GLU A 246 -5.75 15.13 14.24
C GLU A 246 -4.36 15.71 14.46
N PHE A 247 -4.32 16.85 15.13
CA PHE A 247 -3.11 17.48 15.68
C PHE A 247 -2.59 16.65 16.85
#